data_beba23972a49961ec3b8a510037ab465
#
_entry.id   beba23972a49961ec3b8a510037ab465
#
_cell.length_a   1.000
_cell.length_b   1.000
_cell.length_c   1.000
_cell.angle_alpha   90.00
_cell.angle_beta   90.00
_cell.angle_gamma   90.00
#
_symmetry.space_group_name_H-M   'P 1'
#
loop_
_entity.id
_entity.type
_entity.pdbx_description
1 polymer ?
#
loop_
_entity_poly.entity_id
_entity_poly.type
_entity_poly.pdbx_seq_one_letter_code
_entity_poly.pdbx_strand_id
1 'polypeptide(L)'
;IAILMHAPAYNYRTDELNDYARKILRRTKGYKVDFITGHRHLNSTADIAPEIIEHSVAQVGGNLWFAPMCPDGTPHSVLTIEERNGEWSWRYRLLGESAEKQIMIVEDSADEVVIRIVGWDKKWSVEWAENGKDMGAMERTDMVDPDYRYYVENEANYNDSVMGHLRRKLISFPHYYRLKRTTENSEITITATDRFGRKYTIKSEKR
;
A
#
# COMPACT_ATOMS: atom_id res chain seq x y z
N ILE A 1 20.36 -5.51 -9.27
CA ILE A 1 20.42 -6.85 -8.61
C ILE A 1 19.16 -7.00 -7.79
N ALA A 2 18.37 -8.08 -8.02
CA ALA A 2 17.26 -8.45 -7.16
C ALA A 2 17.74 -9.39 -6.05
N ILE A 3 17.34 -9.11 -4.81
CA ILE A 3 17.64 -9.94 -3.64
C ILE A 3 16.32 -10.33 -2.97
N LEU A 4 15.95 -11.60 -3.12
CA LEU A 4 14.73 -12.14 -2.56
C LEU A 4 15.01 -12.73 -1.18
N MET A 5 14.25 -12.30 -0.19
CA MET A 5 14.41 -12.77 1.18
C MET A 5 13.11 -12.59 1.98
N HIS A 6 12.95 -13.34 3.07
CA HIS A 6 11.76 -13.21 3.90
C HIS A 6 11.83 -11.99 4.81
N ALA A 7 12.93 -11.80 5.52
CA ALA A 7 13.05 -10.71 6.49
C ALA A 7 13.32 -9.35 5.82
N PRO A 8 12.75 -8.24 6.34
CA PRO A 8 12.97 -6.90 5.80
C PRO A 8 14.44 -6.49 5.87
N ALA A 9 14.94 -5.84 4.82
CA ALA A 9 16.31 -5.29 4.80
C ALA A 9 16.44 -4.05 5.69
N TYR A 10 15.36 -3.31 5.87
CA TYR A 10 15.31 -2.04 6.58
C TYR A 10 14.38 -2.10 7.79
N ASN A 11 14.83 -1.52 8.90
CA ASN A 11 14.05 -1.40 10.12
C ASN A 11 13.46 0.01 10.22
N TYR A 12 12.17 0.15 9.92
CA TYR A 12 11.46 1.45 9.94
C TYR A 12 11.27 2.04 11.35
N ARG A 13 11.50 1.26 12.41
CA ARG A 13 11.42 1.78 13.78
C ARG A 13 12.71 2.49 14.21
N THR A 14 13.85 2.00 13.74
CA THR A 14 15.17 2.57 14.04
C THR A 14 15.73 3.43 12.91
N ASP A 15 15.04 3.46 11.76
CA ASP A 15 15.49 4.14 10.54
C ASP A 15 16.85 3.64 10.03
N GLU A 16 17.09 2.32 10.16
CA GLU A 16 18.40 1.72 9.87
C GLU A 16 18.28 0.46 9.00
N LEU A 17 19.32 0.20 8.22
CA LEU A 17 19.53 -1.08 7.58
C LEU A 17 19.88 -2.16 8.61
N ASN A 18 19.30 -3.34 8.46
CA ASN A 18 19.67 -4.51 9.24
C ASN A 18 21.11 -4.98 8.92
N ASP A 19 21.78 -5.63 9.86
CA ASP A 19 23.20 -6.03 9.74
C ASP A 19 23.47 -6.89 8.50
N TYR A 20 22.59 -7.82 8.19
CA TYR A 20 22.75 -8.67 7.00
C TYR A 20 22.59 -7.85 5.70
N ALA A 21 21.66 -6.90 5.66
CA ALA A 21 21.51 -6.02 4.51
C ALA A 21 22.78 -5.18 4.30
N ARG A 22 23.34 -4.62 5.38
CA ARG A 22 24.63 -3.92 5.32
C ARG A 22 25.77 -4.82 4.80
N LYS A 23 25.80 -6.11 5.18
CA LYS A 23 26.80 -7.08 4.67
C LYS A 23 26.62 -7.36 3.18
N ILE A 24 25.37 -7.50 2.72
CA ILE A 24 25.06 -7.70 1.30
C ILE A 24 25.49 -6.49 0.49
N LEU A 25 25.09 -5.28 0.91
CA LEU A 25 25.36 -4.04 0.20
C LEU A 25 26.86 -3.73 0.05
N ARG A 26 27.68 -4.13 1.03
CA ARG A 26 29.15 -4.02 0.85
C ARG A 26 29.68 -4.87 -0.31
N ARG A 27 29.02 -5.99 -0.62
CA ARG A 27 29.43 -6.91 -1.69
C ARG A 27 28.82 -6.54 -3.05
N THR A 28 27.75 -5.76 -3.05
CA THR A 28 27.04 -5.28 -4.25
C THR A 28 27.30 -3.81 -4.54
N LYS A 29 28.40 -3.26 -4.00
CA LYS A 29 28.79 -1.86 -4.19
C LYS A 29 28.87 -1.51 -5.69
N GLY A 30 28.23 -0.44 -6.09
CA GLY A 30 28.18 0.05 -7.48
C GLY A 30 27.04 -0.54 -8.32
N TYR A 31 26.18 -1.35 -7.74
CA TYR A 31 24.98 -1.86 -8.40
C TYR A 31 23.72 -1.22 -7.79
N LYS A 32 22.70 -1.03 -8.65
CA LYS A 32 21.33 -0.85 -8.15
C LYS A 32 20.85 -2.14 -7.49
N VAL A 33 20.26 -2.06 -6.31
CA VAL A 33 19.82 -3.23 -5.55
C VAL A 33 18.37 -3.06 -5.12
N ASP A 34 17.55 -4.02 -5.50
CA ASP A 34 16.16 -4.14 -5.04
C ASP A 34 16.05 -5.35 -4.10
N PHE A 35 15.71 -5.09 -2.84
CA PHE A 35 15.31 -6.11 -1.89
C PHE A 35 13.82 -6.40 -2.08
N ILE A 36 13.47 -7.66 -2.28
CA ILE A 36 12.09 -8.13 -2.34
C ILE A 36 11.85 -8.94 -1.09
N THR A 37 11.04 -8.40 -0.17
CA THR A 37 10.89 -8.93 1.18
C THR A 37 9.42 -9.21 1.51
N GLY A 38 9.18 -10.11 2.44
CA GLY A 38 7.87 -10.41 3.01
C GLY A 38 7.76 -9.96 4.48
N HIS A 39 7.22 -10.84 5.33
CA HIS A 39 7.18 -10.75 6.79
C HIS A 39 6.26 -9.66 7.37
N ARG A 40 6.16 -8.52 6.75
CA ARG A 40 5.37 -7.37 7.26
C ARG A 40 3.88 -7.49 7.03
N HIS A 41 3.47 -8.35 6.10
CA HIS A 41 2.08 -8.50 5.65
C HIS A 41 1.47 -7.16 5.18
N LEU A 42 2.22 -6.45 4.34
CA LEU A 42 1.76 -5.23 3.68
C LEU A 42 2.49 -5.04 2.34
N ASN A 43 1.89 -4.30 1.43
CA ASN A 43 2.51 -3.87 0.18
C ASN A 43 3.07 -2.46 0.34
N SER A 44 4.36 -2.32 0.17
CA SER A 44 5.00 -1.00 0.14
C SER A 44 6.33 -1.03 -0.60
N THR A 45 6.74 0.13 -1.11
CA THR A 45 8.08 0.33 -1.65
C THR A 45 8.76 1.47 -0.91
N ALA A 46 10.03 1.31 -0.58
CA ALA A 46 10.83 2.34 0.08
C ALA A 46 12.18 2.50 -0.59
N ASP A 47 12.55 3.74 -0.91
CA ASP A 47 13.93 4.11 -1.22
C ASP A 47 14.70 4.17 0.10
N ILE A 48 15.52 3.15 0.40
CA ILE A 48 16.21 3.01 1.69
C ILE A 48 17.63 3.57 1.68
N ALA A 49 18.19 3.76 0.49
CA ALA A 49 19.43 4.50 0.24
C ALA A 49 19.50 4.85 -1.26
N PRO A 50 20.46 5.67 -1.72
CA PRO A 50 20.69 5.87 -3.15
C PRO A 50 20.89 4.54 -3.86
N GLU A 51 20.16 4.32 -4.95
CA GLU A 51 20.20 3.08 -5.77
C GLU A 51 19.77 1.80 -5.02
N ILE A 52 19.12 1.92 -3.86
CA ILE A 52 18.68 0.79 -3.04
C ILE A 52 17.22 0.93 -2.67
N ILE A 53 16.41 -0.01 -3.13
CA ILE A 53 14.97 -0.03 -2.92
C ILE A 53 14.60 -1.29 -2.14
N GLU A 54 13.63 -1.20 -1.24
CA GLU A 54 12.98 -2.35 -0.63
C GLU A 54 11.51 -2.41 -1.05
N HIS A 55 11.11 -3.56 -1.59
CA HIS A 55 9.72 -3.92 -1.84
C HIS A 55 9.25 -4.89 -0.76
N SER A 56 8.33 -4.45 0.08
CA SER A 56 7.60 -5.33 0.98
C SER A 56 6.40 -5.89 0.24
N VAL A 57 6.23 -7.21 0.26
CA VAL A 57 5.13 -7.89 -0.43
C VAL A 57 4.19 -8.49 0.60
N ALA A 58 2.91 -8.17 0.48
CA ALA A 58 1.86 -8.69 1.34
C ALA A 58 1.72 -10.21 1.21
N GLN A 59 1.19 -10.84 2.24
CA GLN A 59 0.93 -12.28 2.22
C GLN A 59 -0.27 -12.57 1.31
N VAL A 60 -0.10 -13.47 0.34
CA VAL A 60 -1.16 -13.90 -0.59
C VAL A 60 -2.38 -14.46 0.16
N GLY A 61 -2.18 -15.15 1.27
CA GLY A 61 -3.25 -15.72 2.10
C GLY A 61 -3.93 -14.73 3.07
N GLY A 62 -3.72 -13.41 2.90
CA GLY A 62 -4.20 -12.41 3.85
C GLY A 62 -3.40 -12.41 5.16
N ASN A 63 -3.99 -12.01 6.28
CA ASN A 63 -3.27 -12.02 7.56
C ASN A 63 -3.24 -13.42 8.16
N LEU A 64 -2.13 -14.14 7.97
CA LEU A 64 -1.86 -15.47 8.55
C LEU A 64 -2.96 -16.50 8.24
N TRP A 65 -3.61 -16.40 7.08
CA TRP A 65 -4.74 -17.24 6.63
C TRP A 65 -6.03 -17.09 7.46
N PHE A 66 -6.04 -16.19 8.45
CA PHE A 66 -7.20 -15.95 9.33
C PHE A 66 -8.09 -14.80 8.85
N ALA A 67 -7.53 -13.86 8.08
CA ALA A 67 -8.28 -12.76 7.49
C ALA A 67 -8.11 -12.76 5.97
N PRO A 68 -9.14 -12.33 5.21
CA PRO A 68 -9.09 -12.32 3.74
C PRO A 68 -8.20 -11.20 3.17
N MET A 69 -7.68 -10.33 4.03
CA MET A 69 -6.75 -9.25 3.70
C MET A 69 -5.65 -9.15 4.74
N CYS A 70 -4.59 -8.43 4.40
CA CYS A 70 -3.53 -8.05 5.34
C CYS A 70 -3.95 -6.92 6.28
N PRO A 71 -3.22 -6.66 7.40
CA PRO A 71 -3.61 -5.63 8.36
C PRO A 71 -3.69 -4.21 7.81
N ASP A 72 -3.01 -3.95 6.70
CA ASP A 72 -3.05 -2.69 5.94
C ASP A 72 -4.24 -2.65 4.95
N GLY A 73 -5.17 -3.60 5.04
CA GLY A 73 -6.30 -3.74 4.13
C GLY A 73 -5.94 -4.27 2.74
N THR A 74 -4.67 -4.61 2.48
CA THR A 74 -4.27 -5.16 1.18
C THR A 74 -4.94 -6.50 0.93
N PRO A 75 -5.78 -6.64 -0.13
CA PRO A 75 -6.32 -7.92 -0.56
C PRO A 75 -5.22 -8.85 -1.10
N HIS A 76 -5.59 -10.08 -1.46
CA HIS A 76 -4.67 -11.03 -2.11
C HIS A 76 -3.96 -10.38 -3.29
N SER A 77 -2.64 -10.32 -3.26
CA SER A 77 -1.86 -9.60 -4.25
C SER A 77 -0.48 -10.21 -4.50
N VAL A 78 0.12 -9.82 -5.60
CA VAL A 78 1.49 -10.17 -6.00
C VAL A 78 2.23 -8.93 -6.48
N LEU A 79 3.55 -8.92 -6.33
CA LEU A 79 4.41 -7.93 -6.94
C LEU A 79 4.82 -8.42 -8.34
N THR A 80 4.63 -7.59 -9.36
CA THR A 80 5.17 -7.78 -10.70
C THR A 80 6.26 -6.75 -10.96
N ILE A 81 7.40 -7.20 -11.44
CA ILE A 81 8.53 -6.35 -11.83
C ILE A 81 8.75 -6.56 -13.32
N GLU A 82 8.84 -5.48 -14.08
CA GLU A 82 9.15 -5.47 -15.50
C GLU A 82 10.51 -4.79 -15.71
N GLU A 83 11.35 -5.41 -16.53
CA GLU A 83 12.61 -4.83 -16.98
C GLU A 83 12.47 -4.41 -18.44
N ARG A 84 12.83 -3.16 -18.74
CA ARG A 84 12.90 -2.63 -20.10
C ARG A 84 14.16 -1.76 -20.26
N ASN A 85 15.05 -2.16 -21.14
CA ASN A 85 16.29 -1.43 -21.44
C ASN A 85 17.17 -1.15 -20.20
N GLY A 86 17.25 -2.08 -19.27
CA GLY A 86 18.01 -1.93 -18.03
C GLY A 86 17.30 -1.18 -16.91
N GLU A 87 16.12 -0.65 -17.16
CA GLU A 87 15.31 0.05 -16.15
C GLU A 87 14.18 -0.86 -15.66
N TRP A 88 13.95 -0.83 -14.35
CA TRP A 88 12.92 -1.61 -13.70
C TRP A 88 11.72 -0.74 -13.36
N SER A 89 10.53 -1.29 -13.62
CA SER A 89 9.27 -0.78 -13.12
C SER A 89 8.48 -1.89 -12.46
N TRP A 90 7.57 -1.54 -11.57
CA TRP A 90 6.81 -2.53 -10.81
C TRP A 90 5.37 -2.08 -10.55
N ARG A 91 4.53 -3.06 -10.19
CA ARG A 91 3.18 -2.88 -9.68
C ARG A 91 2.86 -3.97 -8.67
N TYR A 92 2.12 -3.62 -7.65
CA TYR A 92 1.42 -4.60 -6.84
C TYR A 92 0.07 -4.88 -7.50
N ARG A 93 -0.18 -6.12 -7.83
CA ARG A 93 -1.38 -6.54 -8.55
C ARG A 93 -2.30 -7.33 -7.64
N LEU A 94 -3.55 -6.90 -7.52
CA LEU A 94 -4.59 -7.64 -6.83
C LEU A 94 -4.97 -8.87 -7.67
N LEU A 95 -5.09 -10.02 -7.03
CA LEU A 95 -5.47 -11.26 -7.70
C LEU A 95 -6.93 -11.19 -8.14
N GLY A 96 -7.19 -11.59 -9.39
CA GLY A 96 -8.54 -11.54 -9.97
C GLY A 96 -8.98 -10.16 -10.46
N GLU A 97 -8.12 -9.13 -10.34
CA GLU A 97 -8.41 -7.76 -10.71
C GLU A 97 -7.52 -7.27 -11.85
N SER A 98 -7.95 -6.18 -12.49
CA SER A 98 -7.12 -5.48 -13.47
C SER A 98 -5.83 -4.95 -12.83
N ALA A 99 -4.73 -4.95 -13.59
CA ALA A 99 -3.48 -4.32 -13.17
C ALA A 99 -3.61 -2.81 -12.93
N GLU A 100 -4.65 -2.18 -13.46
CA GLU A 100 -4.94 -0.75 -13.28
C GLU A 100 -5.69 -0.45 -11.96
N LYS A 101 -6.15 -1.46 -11.22
CA LYS A 101 -6.78 -1.28 -9.91
C LYS A 101 -5.72 -1.05 -8.84
N GLN A 102 -5.21 0.18 -8.77
CA GLN A 102 -4.17 0.60 -7.84
C GLN A 102 -4.68 1.51 -6.70
N ILE A 103 -5.91 1.98 -6.81
CA ILE A 103 -6.58 2.79 -5.79
C ILE A 103 -7.96 2.21 -5.49
N MET A 104 -8.38 2.30 -4.23
CA MET A 104 -9.67 1.79 -3.75
C MET A 104 -10.31 2.82 -2.83
N ILE A 105 -11.59 3.10 -3.02
CA ILE A 105 -12.38 3.87 -2.05
C ILE A 105 -12.67 2.95 -0.87
N VAL A 106 -12.32 3.37 0.33
CA VAL A 106 -12.54 2.63 1.59
C VAL A 106 -13.59 3.28 2.47
N GLU A 107 -13.78 4.59 2.33
CA GLU A 107 -14.88 5.33 2.94
C GLU A 107 -15.47 6.30 1.93
N ASP A 108 -16.79 6.36 1.83
CA ASP A 108 -17.52 7.28 0.95
C ASP A 108 -18.80 7.70 1.65
N SER A 109 -18.78 8.89 2.21
CA SER A 109 -19.91 9.50 2.94
C SER A 109 -20.39 10.78 2.25
N ALA A 110 -21.46 11.38 2.77
CA ALA A 110 -22.00 12.62 2.23
C ALA A 110 -20.98 13.77 2.19
N ASP A 111 -20.04 13.78 3.14
CA ASP A 111 -19.10 14.88 3.38
C ASP A 111 -17.62 14.49 3.19
N GLU A 112 -17.29 13.20 3.15
CA GLU A 112 -15.90 12.74 3.09
C GLU A 112 -15.70 11.53 2.17
N VAL A 113 -14.55 11.49 1.48
CA VAL A 113 -14.07 10.30 0.76
C VAL A 113 -12.66 9.96 1.23
N VAL A 114 -12.43 8.68 1.51
CA VAL A 114 -11.10 8.14 1.82
C VAL A 114 -10.75 7.06 0.81
N ILE A 115 -9.54 7.14 0.29
CA ILE A 115 -8.98 6.09 -0.58
C ILE A 115 -7.76 5.42 0.05
N ARG A 116 -7.53 4.20 -0.37
CA ARG A 116 -6.31 3.42 -0.12
C ARG A 116 -5.55 3.20 -1.43
N ILE A 117 -4.21 3.33 -1.39
CA ILE A 117 -3.33 2.99 -2.51
C ILE A 117 -2.76 1.59 -2.28
N VAL A 118 -2.84 0.73 -3.31
CA VAL A 118 -2.19 -0.57 -3.34
C VAL A 118 -0.70 -0.40 -3.63
N GLY A 119 0.17 -0.85 -2.72
CA GLY A 119 1.61 -0.76 -2.94
C GLY A 119 2.19 0.65 -2.93
N TRP A 120 1.71 1.45 -1.98
CA TRP A 120 2.11 2.84 -1.79
C TRP A 120 3.62 3.02 -1.54
N ASP A 121 4.15 4.14 -2.01
CA ASP A 121 5.43 4.71 -1.61
C ASP A 121 5.36 6.25 -1.53
N LYS A 122 6.42 6.88 -1.03
CA LYS A 122 6.47 8.35 -0.81
C LYS A 122 6.45 9.19 -2.10
N LYS A 123 6.55 8.57 -3.29
CA LYS A 123 6.56 9.28 -4.59
C LYS A 123 5.18 9.29 -5.26
N TRP A 124 4.18 8.67 -4.66
CA TRP A 124 2.81 8.81 -5.11
C TRP A 124 2.28 10.22 -4.84
N SER A 125 1.54 10.75 -5.81
CA SER A 125 0.73 11.94 -5.65
C SER A 125 -0.73 11.64 -5.93
N VAL A 126 -1.63 12.31 -5.22
CA VAL A 126 -3.07 12.13 -5.38
C VAL A 126 -3.74 13.49 -5.48
N GLU A 127 -4.49 13.67 -6.55
CA GLU A 127 -5.25 14.87 -6.86
C GLU A 127 -6.73 14.51 -7.00
N TRP A 128 -7.62 15.48 -6.81
CA TRP A 128 -9.04 15.26 -6.93
C TRP A 128 -9.78 16.44 -7.56
N ALA A 129 -10.92 16.12 -8.13
CA ALA A 129 -11.84 17.08 -8.69
C ALA A 129 -13.24 16.85 -8.13
N GLU A 130 -13.98 17.92 -7.87
CA GLU A 130 -15.37 17.91 -7.41
C GLU A 130 -16.28 18.52 -8.47
N ASN A 131 -17.25 17.76 -8.95
CA ASN A 131 -18.15 18.16 -10.05
C ASN A 131 -17.35 18.67 -11.29
N GLY A 132 -16.21 18.03 -11.57
CA GLY A 132 -15.31 18.40 -12.69
C GLY A 132 -14.39 19.59 -12.43
N LYS A 133 -14.50 20.25 -11.27
CA LYS A 133 -13.60 21.33 -10.86
C LYS A 133 -12.39 20.76 -10.12
N ASP A 134 -11.18 21.12 -10.55
CA ASP A 134 -9.93 20.77 -9.87
C ASP A 134 -9.90 21.38 -8.46
N MET A 135 -9.63 20.54 -7.48
CA MET A 135 -9.54 20.88 -6.06
C MET A 135 -8.12 20.74 -5.52
N GLY A 136 -7.15 20.29 -6.35
CA GLY A 136 -5.75 20.11 -5.99
C GLY A 136 -5.44 18.78 -5.32
N ALA A 137 -4.41 18.76 -4.47
CA ALA A 137 -3.93 17.55 -3.81
C ALA A 137 -4.84 17.08 -2.68
N MET A 138 -5.00 15.74 -2.55
CA MET A 138 -5.62 15.14 -1.37
C MET A 138 -4.64 15.11 -0.19
N GLU A 139 -5.18 15.22 1.02
CA GLU A 139 -4.42 15.07 2.24
C GLU A 139 -4.09 13.59 2.51
N ARG A 140 -2.79 13.29 2.72
CA ARG A 140 -2.36 11.96 3.17
C ARG A 140 -2.66 11.79 4.65
N THR A 141 -3.20 10.65 5.04
CA THR A 141 -3.52 10.34 6.43
C THR A 141 -3.05 8.95 6.83
N ASP A 142 -2.68 8.80 8.09
CA ASP A 142 -2.38 7.50 8.69
C ASP A 142 -3.65 6.99 9.38
N MET A 143 -4.11 5.81 9.00
CA MET A 143 -5.30 5.23 9.62
C MET A 143 -5.23 3.71 9.69
N VAL A 144 -5.99 3.13 10.62
CA VAL A 144 -6.28 1.70 10.64
C VAL A 144 -7.25 1.41 9.50
N ASP A 145 -6.96 0.39 8.71
CA ASP A 145 -7.84 0.01 7.61
C ASP A 145 -9.26 -0.30 8.10
N PRO A 146 -10.30 0.33 7.52
CA PRO A 146 -11.67 0.15 7.99
C PRO A 146 -12.22 -1.24 7.69
N ASP A 147 -11.88 -1.84 6.53
CA ASP A 147 -12.35 -3.18 6.16
C ASP A 147 -11.72 -4.24 7.06
N TYR A 148 -10.40 -4.11 7.33
CA TYR A 148 -9.70 -5.01 8.24
C TYR A 148 -10.21 -4.87 9.68
N ARG A 149 -10.47 -3.65 10.15
CA ARG A 149 -11.07 -3.41 11.46
C ARG A 149 -12.45 -4.05 11.55
N TYR A 150 -13.31 -3.77 10.56
CA TYR A 150 -14.66 -4.35 10.52
C TYR A 150 -14.62 -5.88 10.58
N TYR A 151 -13.74 -6.50 9.77
CA TYR A 151 -13.56 -7.95 9.78
C TYR A 151 -13.16 -8.47 11.16
N VAL A 152 -12.13 -7.87 11.79
CA VAL A 152 -11.64 -8.31 13.10
C VAL A 152 -12.70 -8.15 14.20
N GLU A 153 -13.49 -7.10 14.14
CA GLU A 153 -14.48 -6.77 15.18
C GLU A 153 -15.82 -7.52 15.00
N ASN A 154 -16.19 -7.88 13.77
CA ASN A 154 -17.53 -8.38 13.47
C ASN A 154 -17.58 -9.77 12.81
N GLU A 155 -16.63 -10.12 11.95
CA GLU A 155 -16.72 -11.31 11.11
C GLU A 155 -15.79 -12.44 11.51
N ALA A 156 -14.68 -12.15 12.20
CA ALA A 156 -13.73 -13.17 12.58
C ALA A 156 -14.31 -14.08 13.68
N ASN A 157 -14.60 -15.30 13.31
CA ASN A 157 -15.18 -16.33 14.22
C ASN A 157 -14.10 -17.32 14.67
N TYR A 158 -13.06 -16.81 15.36
CA TYR A 158 -11.95 -17.60 15.87
C TYR A 158 -11.94 -17.63 17.40
N ASN A 159 -11.12 -18.51 17.97
CA ASN A 159 -10.91 -18.54 19.42
C ASN A 159 -10.18 -17.26 19.89
N ASP A 160 -10.23 -16.97 21.20
CA ASP A 160 -9.68 -15.76 21.79
C ASP A 160 -8.18 -15.56 21.51
N SER A 161 -7.41 -16.63 21.39
CA SER A 161 -5.98 -16.57 21.07
C SER A 161 -5.75 -15.98 19.68
N VAL A 162 -6.49 -16.45 18.70
CA VAL A 162 -6.42 -15.94 17.32
C VAL A 162 -6.93 -14.52 17.24
N MET A 163 -8.07 -14.23 17.87
CA MET A 163 -8.65 -12.88 17.92
C MET A 163 -7.71 -11.88 18.59
N GLY A 164 -7.05 -12.27 19.69
CA GLY A 164 -6.04 -11.44 20.34
C GLY A 164 -4.86 -11.12 19.42
N HIS A 165 -4.44 -12.08 18.57
CA HIS A 165 -3.40 -11.84 17.55
C HIS A 165 -3.85 -10.86 16.47
N LEU A 166 -5.05 -11.02 15.92
CA LEU A 166 -5.60 -10.13 14.89
C LEU A 166 -5.79 -8.70 15.41
N ARG A 167 -6.35 -8.54 16.60
CA ARG A 167 -6.56 -7.22 17.23
C ARG A 167 -5.25 -6.46 17.46
N ARG A 168 -4.15 -7.14 17.81
CA ARG A 168 -2.82 -6.52 17.92
C ARG A 168 -2.28 -5.98 16.58
N LYS A 169 -2.90 -6.32 15.46
CA LYS A 169 -2.56 -5.81 14.12
C LYS A 169 -3.40 -4.60 13.70
N LEU A 170 -4.32 -4.12 14.55
CA LEU A 170 -5.05 -2.88 14.31
C LEU A 170 -4.13 -1.68 14.53
N ILE A 171 -3.23 -1.45 13.58
CA ILE A 171 -2.26 -0.36 13.56
C ILE A 171 -2.50 0.54 12.35
N SER A 172 -2.12 1.81 12.48
CA SER A 172 -2.26 2.78 11.39
C SER A 172 -1.18 2.61 10.34
N PHE A 173 -1.55 2.83 9.07
CA PHE A 173 -0.69 2.77 7.90
C PHE A 173 -0.79 4.06 7.07
N PRO A 174 0.28 4.49 6.37
CA PRO A 174 0.37 5.81 5.73
C PRO A 174 -0.12 5.85 4.27
N HIS A 175 -0.80 4.84 3.77
CA HIS A 175 -1.17 4.73 2.35
C HIS A 175 -2.61 5.16 2.06
N TYR A 176 -3.18 5.98 2.94
CA TYR A 176 -4.52 6.54 2.80
C TYR A 176 -4.47 8.01 2.45
N TYR A 177 -5.48 8.45 1.69
CA TYR A 177 -5.70 9.85 1.34
C TYR A 177 -7.15 10.20 1.57
N ARG A 178 -7.36 11.39 2.11
CA ARG A 178 -8.66 11.90 2.55
C ARG A 178 -8.98 13.20 1.86
N LEU A 179 -10.24 13.39 1.51
CA LEU A 179 -10.80 14.68 1.10
C LEU A 179 -12.11 14.95 1.83
N LYS A 180 -12.42 16.23 2.02
CA LYS A 180 -13.75 16.65 2.42
C LYS A 180 -14.48 17.24 1.22
N ARG A 181 -15.72 16.82 1.00
CA ARG A 181 -16.58 17.39 -0.04
C ARG A 181 -16.90 18.85 0.31
N THR A 182 -16.99 19.72 -0.68
CA THR A 182 -17.47 21.09 -0.47
C THR A 182 -19.00 21.15 -0.56
N THR A 183 -19.60 20.16 -1.21
CA THR A 183 -21.05 19.97 -1.33
C THR A 183 -21.38 18.51 -1.05
N GLU A 184 -22.35 18.27 -0.19
CA GLU A 184 -22.82 16.93 0.13
C GLU A 184 -23.17 16.14 -1.14
N ASN A 185 -22.75 14.87 -1.20
CA ASN A 185 -23.03 13.96 -2.31
C ASN A 185 -22.57 14.45 -3.70
N SER A 186 -21.60 15.36 -3.76
CA SER A 186 -21.00 15.80 -5.03
C SER A 186 -20.27 14.66 -5.74
N GLU A 187 -20.18 14.73 -7.08
CA GLU A 187 -19.36 13.79 -7.84
C GLU A 187 -17.87 14.06 -7.58
N ILE A 188 -17.16 13.05 -7.12
CA ILE A 188 -15.72 13.14 -6.90
C ILE A 188 -15.00 12.27 -7.93
N THR A 189 -13.99 12.85 -8.55
CA THR A 189 -13.02 12.12 -9.38
C THR A 189 -11.64 12.23 -8.72
N ILE A 190 -10.99 11.10 -8.44
CA ILE A 190 -9.68 11.03 -7.81
C ILE A 190 -8.69 10.44 -8.80
N THR A 191 -7.54 11.08 -8.97
CA THR A 191 -6.44 10.62 -9.82
C THR A 191 -5.18 10.49 -8.99
N ALA A 192 -4.68 9.26 -8.88
CA ALA A 192 -3.39 8.97 -8.25
C ALA A 192 -2.33 8.74 -9.34
N THR A 193 -1.14 9.29 -9.13
CA THR A 193 0.00 9.12 -10.03
C THR A 193 1.13 8.43 -9.29
N ASP A 194 1.62 7.33 -9.83
CA ASP A 194 2.73 6.57 -9.23
C ASP A 194 4.10 7.16 -9.60
N ARG A 195 5.17 6.61 -9.02
CA ARG A 195 6.56 7.05 -9.27
C ARG A 195 7.02 6.95 -10.73
N PHE A 196 6.32 6.20 -11.56
CA PHE A 196 6.61 6.03 -12.98
C PHE A 196 5.75 6.95 -13.88
N GLY A 197 4.93 7.83 -13.27
CA GLY A 197 4.02 8.73 -13.98
C GLY A 197 2.75 8.05 -14.50
N ARG A 198 2.46 6.80 -14.13
CA ARG A 198 1.22 6.11 -14.50
C ARG A 198 0.07 6.65 -13.67
N LYS A 199 -1.04 6.97 -14.32
CA LYS A 199 -2.22 7.57 -13.68
C LYS A 199 -3.32 6.54 -13.52
N TYR A 200 -3.94 6.55 -12.36
CA TYR A 200 -5.05 5.70 -11.98
C TYR A 200 -6.20 6.57 -11.49
N THR A 201 -7.38 6.40 -12.08
CA THR A 201 -8.53 7.24 -11.76
C THR A 201 -9.68 6.40 -11.23
N ILE A 202 -10.32 6.90 -10.17
CA ILE A 202 -11.53 6.32 -9.61
C ILE A 202 -12.55 7.43 -9.38
N LYS A 203 -13.84 7.09 -9.45
CA LYS A 203 -14.94 7.99 -9.13
C LYS A 203 -15.68 7.50 -7.92
N SER A 204 -16.07 8.44 -7.06
CA SER A 204 -17.08 8.21 -6.05
C SER A 204 -18.44 8.23 -6.74
N GLU A 205 -19.19 7.15 -6.63
CA GLU A 205 -20.56 7.11 -7.12
C GLU A 205 -21.47 7.87 -6.14
N LYS A 206 -22.33 8.73 -6.69
CA LYS A 206 -23.40 9.34 -5.88
C LYS A 206 -24.28 8.23 -5.31
N ARG A 207 -24.36 8.12 -4.01
CA ARG A 207 -25.32 7.25 -3.33
C ARG A 207 -26.55 8.01 -2.94
#